data_2e5ae04e8f10be4b6245dfb7f2903ec2
#
_entry.id   2e5ae04e8f10be4b6245dfb7f2903ec2
#
_cell.length_a   1.000
_cell.length_b   1.000
_cell.length_c   1.000
_cell.angle_alpha   90.00
_cell.angle_beta   90.00
_cell.angle_gamma   90.00
#
_symmetry.space_group_name_H-M   'P 1'
#
loop_
_entity.id
_entity.type
_entity.pdbx_description
1 polymer ?
#
loop_
_entity_poly.entity_id
_entity_poly.type
_entity_poly.pdbx_seq_one_letter_code
_entity_poly.pdbx_strand_id
1 'polypeptide(L)'
;MKTVFSAKAATPHNQVLGQALQNVFGDRSLIRKMDLDRNQGVSDKASTILNEEDFVTEASATITRLVQRDMSNLVSFCRSIVDQCPWERGMSGVEVPEEDQTVCEANLFALMSNFIGHIISTFLMGEAFVENFPNLSEDLGKIDDCFVTLFAGTPRRVPHPAASAGHAASDRLRHIFSIFHRAFTAWDDGIDAGIELRDLDDVSELVKDRMRTFRKLELSSGASAAGHLSLYYDLIEHTTKITFWTITHLFAEPSLLDQVRKEITSYVVASRPSREETGFPFDEPPRLSLDIEKVLTSCPLFKACYYETVRLHSAGISFKKLASDLILSESAEEAAYGLTEPRTYKIAKGEDIIVPHGAYHHDDRYFSNPEQYDPLRFLVTDPVTGKQRADPSILAPFADGLYGSTNNGFTERAILTFTAGIVALWDIEPTRGEFLSVPGHKTSWGAFRPTKELRVKMKLRV
;
A
#
# COMPACT_ATOMS: atom_id res chain seq x y z
N MET A 1 1.45 -13.59 -21.56
CA MET A 1 0.89 -12.80 -20.44
C MET A 1 -0.11 -11.76 -20.92
N LYS A 2 0.25 -10.78 -21.75
CA LYS A 2 -0.69 -9.77 -22.32
C LYS A 2 -1.94 -10.40 -22.94
N THR A 3 -1.80 -11.52 -23.64
CA THR A 3 -2.91 -12.26 -24.26
C THR A 3 -3.94 -12.78 -23.25
N VAL A 4 -3.52 -13.23 -22.07
CA VAL A 4 -4.43 -13.72 -21.02
C VAL A 4 -5.20 -12.56 -20.39
N PHE A 5 -4.55 -11.41 -20.20
CA PHE A 5 -5.17 -10.22 -19.59
C PHE A 5 -6.10 -9.48 -20.54
N SER A 6 -5.78 -9.45 -21.83
CA SER A 6 -6.62 -8.82 -22.86
C SER A 6 -7.75 -9.73 -23.37
N ALA A 7 -7.74 -11.02 -23.00
CA ALA A 7 -8.75 -11.96 -23.46
C ALA A 7 -10.11 -11.63 -22.82
N LYS A 8 -11.09 -11.24 -23.63
CA LYS A 8 -12.50 -11.09 -23.22
C LYS A 8 -13.08 -12.38 -22.57
N ALA A 9 -12.38 -13.50 -22.78
CA ALA A 9 -12.69 -14.81 -22.23
C ALA A 9 -12.32 -14.98 -20.74
N ALA A 10 -11.50 -14.09 -20.18
CA ALA A 10 -11.04 -14.20 -18.80
C ALA A 10 -11.77 -13.15 -17.92
N THR A 11 -12.51 -13.62 -16.94
CA THR A 11 -13.19 -12.74 -15.97
C THR A 11 -12.35 -12.61 -14.70
N PRO A 12 -12.41 -11.46 -13.99
CA PRO A 12 -11.80 -11.33 -12.67
C PRO A 12 -12.30 -12.44 -11.74
N HIS A 13 -11.38 -13.03 -10.98
CA HIS A 13 -11.72 -14.19 -10.17
C HIS A 13 -12.21 -13.77 -8.79
N ASN A 14 -13.52 -13.59 -8.63
CA ASN A 14 -14.14 -13.29 -7.32
C ASN A 14 -13.88 -14.38 -6.27
N GLN A 15 -13.42 -15.56 -6.68
CA GLN A 15 -13.10 -16.66 -5.75
C GLN A 15 -11.91 -16.29 -4.86
N VAL A 16 -10.91 -15.52 -5.37
CA VAL A 16 -9.76 -15.10 -4.55
C VAL A 16 -10.21 -14.15 -3.46
N LEU A 17 -10.96 -13.11 -3.80
CA LEU A 17 -11.54 -12.22 -2.81
C LEU A 17 -12.48 -12.99 -1.86
N GLY A 18 -13.31 -13.87 -2.37
CA GLY A 18 -14.19 -14.72 -1.58
C GLY A 18 -13.43 -15.63 -0.62
N GLN A 19 -12.34 -16.23 -1.05
CA GLN A 19 -11.49 -17.07 -0.21
C GLN A 19 -10.76 -16.24 0.86
N ALA A 20 -10.25 -15.04 0.50
CA ALA A 20 -9.66 -14.12 1.47
C ALA A 20 -10.69 -13.67 2.52
N LEU A 21 -11.88 -13.25 2.08
CA LEU A 21 -12.98 -12.87 2.98
C LEU A 21 -13.33 -14.00 3.93
N GLN A 22 -13.45 -15.22 3.42
CA GLN A 22 -13.81 -16.38 4.23
C GLN A 22 -12.71 -16.80 5.20
N ASN A 23 -11.48 -16.95 4.73
CA ASN A 23 -10.40 -17.62 5.44
C ASN A 23 -9.55 -16.66 6.27
N VAL A 24 -9.34 -15.42 5.77
CA VAL A 24 -8.54 -14.39 6.44
C VAL A 24 -9.43 -13.44 7.26
N PHE A 25 -10.49 -12.92 6.64
CA PHE A 25 -11.35 -11.90 7.26
C PHE A 25 -12.62 -12.46 7.90
N GLY A 26 -12.86 -13.78 7.81
CA GLY A 26 -13.84 -14.52 8.61
C GLY A 26 -15.30 -14.33 8.22
N ASP A 27 -15.61 -13.94 6.97
CA ASP A 27 -16.98 -13.89 6.45
C ASP A 27 -17.19 -14.80 5.23
N ARG A 28 -18.38 -15.40 5.15
CA ARG A 28 -18.80 -16.28 4.06
C ARG A 28 -19.99 -15.77 3.27
N SER A 29 -20.60 -14.70 3.72
CA SER A 29 -21.89 -14.27 3.18
C SER A 29 -21.76 -13.13 2.17
N LEU A 30 -20.74 -12.27 2.31
CA LEU A 30 -20.56 -11.06 1.51
C LEU A 30 -20.53 -11.38 0.00
N ILE A 31 -19.63 -12.28 -0.42
CA ILE A 31 -19.47 -12.62 -1.84
C ILE A 31 -20.75 -13.22 -2.41
N ARG A 32 -21.44 -14.09 -1.66
CA ARG A 32 -22.70 -14.69 -2.14
C ARG A 32 -23.76 -13.63 -2.41
N LYS A 33 -23.90 -12.64 -1.52
CA LYS A 33 -24.83 -11.54 -1.72
C LYS A 33 -24.43 -10.66 -2.89
N MET A 34 -23.16 -10.29 -2.98
CA MET A 34 -22.65 -9.48 -4.09
C MET A 34 -22.81 -10.18 -5.46
N ASP A 35 -22.60 -11.49 -5.56
CA ASP A 35 -22.79 -12.23 -6.80
C ASP A 35 -24.29 -12.35 -7.18
N LEU A 36 -25.17 -12.52 -6.20
CA LEU A 36 -26.62 -12.56 -6.43
C LEU A 36 -27.14 -11.21 -6.92
N ASP A 37 -26.63 -10.10 -6.36
CA ASP A 37 -27.11 -8.76 -6.68
C ASP A 37 -26.44 -8.11 -7.89
N ARG A 38 -25.35 -8.71 -8.43
CA ARG A 38 -24.77 -8.28 -9.72
C ARG A 38 -25.81 -8.24 -10.85
N ASN A 39 -26.74 -9.20 -10.85
CA ASN A 39 -27.86 -9.22 -11.80
C ASN A 39 -28.85 -8.08 -11.54
N GLN A 40 -28.83 -7.43 -10.37
CA GLN A 40 -29.70 -6.32 -9.97
C GLN A 40 -28.96 -4.97 -10.05
N GLY A 41 -27.71 -4.93 -10.52
CA GLY A 41 -26.91 -3.70 -10.67
C GLY A 41 -26.30 -3.14 -9.38
N VAL A 42 -26.37 -3.88 -8.27
CA VAL A 42 -25.72 -3.51 -7.02
C VAL A 42 -24.39 -4.27 -6.91
N SER A 43 -23.27 -3.55 -6.85
CA SER A 43 -21.94 -4.16 -6.73
C SER A 43 -21.04 -3.29 -5.86
N ASP A 44 -20.04 -3.91 -5.21
CA ASP A 44 -18.97 -3.16 -4.58
C ASP A 44 -18.10 -2.52 -5.66
N LYS A 45 -18.13 -1.21 -5.74
CA LYS A 45 -17.40 -0.42 -6.73
C LYS A 45 -16.01 0.02 -6.25
N ALA A 46 -15.53 -0.46 -5.13
CA ALA A 46 -14.28 0.02 -4.54
C ALA A 46 -13.11 0.02 -5.56
N SER A 47 -12.91 -1.09 -6.29
CA SER A 47 -11.86 -1.17 -7.30
C SER A 47 -12.05 -0.23 -8.49
N THR A 48 -13.30 0.15 -8.81
CA THR A 48 -13.62 1.12 -9.87
C THR A 48 -13.34 2.53 -9.37
N ILE A 49 -13.87 2.88 -8.19
CA ILE A 49 -13.73 4.21 -7.59
C ILE A 49 -12.24 4.56 -7.36
N LEU A 50 -11.43 3.62 -6.92
CA LEU A 50 -9.98 3.80 -6.73
C LEU A 50 -9.21 4.14 -8.03
N ASN A 51 -9.85 4.04 -9.18
CA ASN A 51 -9.31 4.41 -10.50
C ASN A 51 -10.06 5.57 -11.17
N GLU A 52 -11.15 6.06 -10.58
CA GLU A 52 -11.87 7.23 -11.07
C GLU A 52 -11.07 8.50 -10.82
N GLU A 53 -10.78 9.27 -11.87
CA GLU A 53 -9.86 10.41 -11.83
C GLU A 53 -10.30 11.48 -10.80
N ASP A 54 -11.59 11.75 -10.70
CA ASP A 54 -12.12 12.73 -9.74
C ASP A 54 -11.87 12.27 -8.29
N PHE A 55 -12.16 11.01 -7.98
CA PHE A 55 -11.89 10.44 -6.66
C PHE A 55 -10.39 10.41 -6.36
N VAL A 56 -9.58 9.94 -7.33
CA VAL A 56 -8.13 9.83 -7.15
C VAL A 56 -7.50 11.21 -6.89
N THR A 57 -7.96 12.25 -7.57
CA THR A 57 -7.50 13.62 -7.38
C THR A 57 -7.85 14.15 -5.99
N GLU A 58 -9.09 14.00 -5.55
CA GLU A 58 -9.56 14.43 -4.23
C GLU A 58 -8.85 13.67 -3.09
N ALA A 59 -8.78 12.34 -3.22
CA ALA A 59 -8.09 11.48 -2.26
C ALA A 59 -6.60 11.82 -2.17
N SER A 60 -5.95 12.05 -3.32
CA SER A 60 -4.55 12.47 -3.39
C SER A 60 -4.31 13.80 -2.70
N ALA A 61 -5.18 14.79 -2.92
CA ALA A 61 -5.10 16.09 -2.26
C ALA A 61 -5.23 15.95 -0.73
N THR A 62 -6.15 15.09 -0.27
CA THR A 62 -6.35 14.84 1.16
C THR A 62 -5.16 14.14 1.79
N ILE A 63 -4.63 13.06 1.19
CA ILE A 63 -3.41 12.39 1.65
C ILE A 63 -2.23 13.36 1.67
N THR A 64 -2.07 14.17 0.62
CA THR A 64 -1.00 15.18 0.56
C THR A 64 -1.09 16.16 1.71
N ARG A 65 -2.28 16.67 2.02
CA ARG A 65 -2.52 17.58 3.15
C ARG A 65 -2.18 16.93 4.50
N LEU A 66 -2.57 15.67 4.72
CA LEU A 66 -2.25 14.93 5.94
C LEU A 66 -0.73 14.68 6.05
N VAL A 67 -0.08 14.29 4.96
CA VAL A 67 1.37 14.10 4.92
C VAL A 67 2.11 15.43 5.17
N GLN A 68 1.67 16.53 4.60
CA GLN A 68 2.25 17.86 4.88
C GLN A 68 2.10 18.28 6.34
N ARG A 69 0.99 17.91 6.98
CA ARG A 69 0.74 18.19 8.40
C ARG A 69 1.66 17.39 9.32
N ASP A 70 1.81 16.10 9.06
CA ASP A 70 2.35 15.15 10.05
C ASP A 70 3.77 14.65 9.72
N MET A 71 4.28 14.80 8.49
CA MET A 71 5.57 14.23 8.07
C MET A 71 6.77 14.82 8.82
N SER A 72 6.72 16.07 9.23
CA SER A 72 7.78 16.68 10.07
C SER A 72 7.86 16.09 11.47
N ASN A 73 6.75 15.50 11.93
CA ASN A 73 6.63 14.81 13.20
C ASN A 73 6.64 13.28 13.04
N LEU A 74 7.15 12.75 11.92
CA LEU A 74 7.34 11.30 11.73
C LEU A 74 8.06 10.69 12.94
N VAL A 75 9.02 11.44 13.51
CA VAL A 75 9.59 11.23 14.83
C VAL A 75 9.52 12.52 15.62
N SER A 76 8.96 12.44 16.83
CA SER A 76 8.78 13.59 17.74
C SER A 76 10.05 13.98 18.49
N PHE A 77 11.10 13.14 18.48
CA PHE A 77 12.30 13.25 19.34
C PHE A 77 12.00 13.29 20.85
N CYS A 78 10.80 12.86 21.25
CA CYS A 78 10.38 12.81 22.63
C CYS A 78 10.75 11.46 23.27
N ARG A 79 11.38 11.49 24.46
CA ARG A 79 11.73 10.29 25.22
C ARG A 79 10.54 9.72 25.99
N SER A 80 9.65 10.62 26.40
CA SER A 80 8.44 10.24 27.11
C SER A 80 7.43 9.64 26.14
N ILE A 81 7.00 8.41 26.37
CA ILE A 81 6.00 7.73 25.53
C ILE A 81 4.68 8.53 25.46
N VAL A 82 4.36 9.29 26.51
CA VAL A 82 3.14 10.10 26.54
C VAL A 82 3.21 11.25 25.52
N ASP A 83 4.41 11.80 25.29
CA ASP A 83 4.64 12.94 24.42
C ASP A 83 4.98 12.51 22.97
N GLN A 84 5.18 11.20 22.73
CA GLN A 84 5.38 10.65 21.40
C GLN A 84 4.10 10.65 20.57
N CYS A 85 4.24 10.80 19.25
CA CYS A 85 3.13 10.63 18.33
C CYS A 85 2.53 9.21 18.37
N PRO A 86 1.24 9.04 18.06
CA PRO A 86 0.58 7.73 18.15
C PRO A 86 1.30 6.62 17.39
N TRP A 87 1.88 6.92 16.24
CA TRP A 87 2.60 5.96 15.38
C TRP A 87 4.02 5.62 15.87
N GLU A 88 4.61 6.39 16.79
CA GLU A 88 5.92 6.08 17.38
C GLU A 88 5.83 5.07 18.50
N ARG A 89 4.68 4.98 19.18
CA ARG A 89 4.47 4.15 20.35
C ARG A 89 4.50 2.67 20.00
N GLY A 90 4.85 1.85 20.96
CA GLY A 90 4.78 0.41 20.81
C GLY A 90 5.87 -0.16 19.90
N MET A 91 5.51 -0.90 18.86
CA MET A 91 6.43 -1.70 18.05
C MET A 91 7.37 -0.91 17.13
N SER A 92 7.20 0.40 16.96
CA SER A 92 8.11 1.20 16.14
C SER A 92 9.53 1.24 16.71
N GLY A 93 9.68 1.04 18.02
CA GLY A 93 10.97 0.98 18.69
C GLY A 93 11.78 2.26 18.50
N VAL A 94 11.14 3.43 18.54
CA VAL A 94 11.82 4.72 18.43
C VAL A 94 12.55 5.02 19.73
N GLU A 95 13.85 5.26 19.64
CA GLU A 95 14.72 5.59 20.76
C GLU A 95 15.50 6.87 20.45
N VAL A 96 15.47 7.83 21.39
CA VAL A 96 16.23 9.08 21.28
C VAL A 96 17.44 8.98 22.20
N PRO A 97 18.69 8.98 21.64
CA PRO A 97 19.93 8.90 22.43
C PRO A 97 20.05 10.05 23.43
N GLU A 98 20.74 9.81 24.56
CA GLU A 98 20.96 10.85 25.58
C GLU A 98 21.91 11.94 25.10
N GLU A 99 22.88 11.55 24.28
CA GLU A 99 23.98 12.39 23.85
C GLU A 99 23.58 13.33 22.70
N ASP A 100 22.65 12.91 21.85
CA ASP A 100 22.19 13.70 20.72
C ASP A 100 20.66 13.58 20.51
N GLN A 101 19.95 14.62 20.91
CA GLN A 101 18.47 14.69 20.77
C GLN A 101 18.01 15.11 19.37
N THR A 102 18.93 15.34 18.43
CA THR A 102 18.61 15.65 17.02
C THR A 102 18.57 14.40 16.16
N VAL A 103 18.96 13.25 16.72
CA VAL A 103 18.96 11.94 16.06
C VAL A 103 18.07 10.99 16.84
N CYS A 104 17.37 10.12 16.16
CA CYS A 104 16.70 8.98 16.78
C CYS A 104 17.12 7.68 16.10
N GLU A 105 16.96 6.57 16.81
CA GLU A 105 17.02 5.23 16.22
C GLU A 105 15.62 4.64 16.16
N ALA A 106 15.28 4.04 15.02
CA ALA A 106 13.95 3.45 14.82
C ALA A 106 14.02 2.15 13.99
N ASN A 107 13.03 1.29 14.20
CA ASN A 107 12.74 0.17 13.32
C ASN A 107 11.96 0.71 12.12
N LEU A 108 12.62 0.85 10.96
CA LEU A 108 12.09 1.61 9.82
C LEU A 108 10.78 1.03 9.30
N PHE A 109 10.68 -0.30 9.15
CA PHE A 109 9.45 -0.90 8.61
C PHE A 109 8.26 -0.72 9.57
N ALA A 110 8.48 -0.93 10.87
CA ALA A 110 7.43 -0.74 11.87
C ALA A 110 6.97 0.73 11.97
N LEU A 111 7.92 1.68 11.94
CA LEU A 111 7.61 3.12 11.94
C LEU A 111 6.79 3.50 10.70
N MET A 112 7.20 3.04 9.51
CA MET A 112 6.46 3.28 8.27
C MET A 112 5.06 2.66 8.31
N SER A 113 4.93 1.43 8.81
CA SER A 113 3.63 0.75 8.93
C SER A 113 2.66 1.53 9.82
N ASN A 114 3.15 2.02 10.95
CA ASN A 114 2.33 2.77 11.88
C ASN A 114 1.96 4.16 11.32
N PHE A 115 2.91 4.89 10.73
CA PHE A 115 2.68 6.22 10.19
C PHE A 115 1.75 6.19 8.98
N ILE A 116 2.05 5.35 7.98
CA ILE A 116 1.22 5.20 6.77
C ILE A 116 -0.16 4.67 7.14
N GLY A 117 -0.20 3.68 8.05
CA GLY A 117 -1.44 3.15 8.59
C GLY A 117 -2.29 4.24 9.25
N HIS A 118 -1.70 5.12 10.06
CA HIS A 118 -2.38 6.25 10.67
C HIS A 118 -2.96 7.22 9.62
N ILE A 119 -2.14 7.66 8.67
CA ILE A 119 -2.57 8.62 7.63
C ILE A 119 -3.68 8.05 6.74
N ILE A 120 -3.53 6.81 6.26
CA ILE A 120 -4.56 6.16 5.42
C ILE A 120 -5.83 5.89 6.24
N SER A 121 -5.71 5.53 7.52
CA SER A 121 -6.86 5.35 8.39
C SER A 121 -7.63 6.65 8.62
N THR A 122 -6.92 7.74 8.87
CA THR A 122 -7.50 9.09 9.00
C THR A 122 -8.24 9.47 7.71
N PHE A 123 -7.62 9.25 6.55
CA PHE A 123 -8.26 9.50 5.25
C PHE A 123 -9.53 8.66 5.05
N LEU A 124 -9.47 7.35 5.34
CA LEU A 124 -10.60 6.44 5.07
C LEU A 124 -11.73 6.58 6.09
N MET A 125 -11.39 6.61 7.37
CA MET A 125 -12.30 6.38 8.49
C MET A 125 -12.54 7.62 9.35
N GLY A 126 -11.80 8.72 9.13
CA GLY A 126 -11.87 9.96 9.90
C GLY A 126 -10.98 9.99 11.15
N GLU A 127 -10.79 11.19 11.69
CA GLU A 127 -9.96 11.45 12.89
C GLU A 127 -10.50 10.71 14.12
N ALA A 128 -11.82 10.75 14.35
CA ALA A 128 -12.45 10.09 15.51
C ALA A 128 -12.15 8.58 15.56
N PHE A 129 -12.03 7.93 14.40
CA PHE A 129 -11.71 6.51 14.32
C PHE A 129 -10.28 6.24 14.80
N VAL A 130 -9.29 6.98 14.31
CA VAL A 130 -7.88 6.75 14.66
C VAL A 130 -7.56 7.16 16.11
N GLU A 131 -8.25 8.15 16.65
CA GLU A 131 -8.13 8.54 18.06
C GLU A 131 -8.59 7.41 18.99
N ASN A 132 -9.69 6.74 18.66
CA ASN A 132 -10.24 5.65 19.47
C ASN A 132 -9.56 4.30 19.22
N PHE A 133 -8.96 4.08 18.05
CA PHE A 133 -8.33 2.82 17.65
C PHE A 133 -6.90 3.02 17.09
N PRO A 134 -5.93 3.48 17.92
CA PRO A 134 -4.61 3.89 17.41
C PRO A 134 -3.69 2.72 16.99
N ASN A 135 -3.95 1.48 17.43
CA ASN A 135 -3.01 0.35 17.31
C ASN A 135 -3.39 -0.66 16.21
N LEU A 136 -4.07 -0.23 15.15
CA LEU A 136 -4.56 -1.12 14.11
C LEU A 136 -3.44 -1.77 13.28
N SER A 137 -2.35 -1.05 13.06
CA SER A 137 -1.22 -1.52 12.25
C SER A 137 -0.53 -2.76 12.83
N GLU A 138 -0.49 -2.91 14.15
CA GLU A 138 0.04 -4.11 14.80
C GLU A 138 -0.76 -5.37 14.45
N ASP A 139 -2.09 -5.27 14.48
CA ASP A 139 -2.96 -6.38 14.14
C ASP A 139 -3.01 -6.66 12.64
N LEU A 140 -2.91 -5.63 11.78
CA LEU A 140 -2.71 -5.81 10.34
C LEU A 140 -1.41 -6.57 10.06
N GLY A 141 -0.31 -6.20 10.71
CA GLY A 141 0.97 -6.88 10.59
C GLY A 141 0.90 -8.36 10.98
N LYS A 142 0.12 -8.72 12.04
CA LYS A 142 -0.09 -10.13 12.44
C LYS A 142 -0.89 -10.92 11.40
N ILE A 143 -1.87 -10.30 10.76
CA ILE A 143 -2.61 -10.92 9.64
C ILE A 143 -1.65 -11.13 8.47
N ASP A 144 -0.86 -10.11 8.11
CA ASP A 144 0.04 -10.15 6.97
C ASP A 144 1.14 -11.20 7.13
N ASP A 145 1.68 -11.36 8.34
CA ASP A 145 2.69 -12.38 8.69
C ASP A 145 2.25 -13.81 8.39
N CYS A 146 0.97 -14.07 8.41
CA CYS A 146 0.40 -15.41 8.18
C CYS A 146 -0.67 -15.43 7.09
N PHE A 147 -0.77 -14.38 6.27
CA PHE A 147 -1.84 -14.23 5.28
C PHE A 147 -1.97 -15.46 4.39
N VAL A 148 -0.87 -15.95 3.80
CA VAL A 148 -0.87 -17.13 2.92
C VAL A 148 -1.36 -18.38 3.65
N THR A 149 -0.97 -18.55 4.91
CA THR A 149 -1.39 -19.69 5.75
C THR A 149 -2.89 -19.63 6.07
N LEU A 150 -3.39 -18.42 6.40
CA LEU A 150 -4.82 -18.20 6.62
C LEU A 150 -5.61 -18.37 5.33
N PHE A 151 -5.14 -17.78 4.23
CA PHE A 151 -5.76 -17.85 2.92
C PHE A 151 -5.93 -19.29 2.46
N ALA A 152 -4.92 -20.16 2.71
CA ALA A 152 -5.00 -21.59 2.44
C ALA A 152 -6.04 -22.34 3.31
N GLY A 153 -6.68 -21.65 4.27
CA GLY A 153 -7.74 -22.22 5.10
C GLY A 153 -7.24 -23.01 6.31
N THR A 154 -6.06 -22.71 6.84
CA THR A 154 -5.53 -23.38 8.04
C THR A 154 -6.51 -23.22 9.21
N PRO A 155 -7.05 -24.34 9.76
CA PRO A 155 -8.04 -24.27 10.83
C PRO A 155 -7.43 -23.76 12.14
N ARG A 156 -8.23 -23.04 12.93
CA ARG A 156 -7.84 -22.51 14.26
C ARG A 156 -7.33 -23.58 15.24
N ARG A 157 -7.65 -24.88 15.02
CA ARG A 157 -7.23 -25.99 15.85
C ARG A 157 -5.79 -26.46 15.56
N VAL A 158 -5.22 -26.04 14.43
CA VAL A 158 -3.83 -26.38 14.10
C VAL A 158 -2.92 -25.56 15.01
N PRO A 159 -2.00 -26.21 15.76
CA PRO A 159 -1.08 -25.49 16.67
C PRO A 159 0.02 -24.79 15.87
N HIS A 160 -0.33 -23.68 15.24
CA HIS A 160 0.58 -22.82 14.49
C HIS A 160 0.54 -21.42 15.10
N PRO A 161 1.58 -21.00 15.86
CA PRO A 161 1.55 -19.75 16.64
C PRO A 161 1.19 -18.51 15.80
N ALA A 162 1.79 -18.36 14.62
CA ALA A 162 1.51 -17.22 13.75
C ALA A 162 0.06 -17.23 13.24
N ALA A 163 -0.48 -18.38 12.80
CA ALA A 163 -1.87 -18.48 12.36
C ALA A 163 -2.84 -18.19 13.51
N SER A 164 -2.54 -18.62 14.74
CA SER A 164 -3.35 -18.32 15.92
C SER A 164 -3.36 -16.82 16.22
N ALA A 165 -2.19 -16.17 16.14
CA ALA A 165 -2.07 -14.71 16.31
C ALA A 165 -2.84 -13.94 15.22
N GLY A 166 -2.74 -14.37 13.96
CA GLY A 166 -3.46 -13.77 12.85
C GLY A 166 -4.99 -13.93 12.95
N HIS A 167 -5.48 -15.11 13.35
CA HIS A 167 -6.91 -15.29 13.61
C HIS A 167 -7.40 -14.36 14.73
N ALA A 168 -6.64 -14.24 15.83
CA ALA A 168 -7.02 -13.38 16.92
C ALA A 168 -7.00 -11.89 16.50
N ALA A 169 -6.01 -11.47 15.70
CA ALA A 169 -5.93 -10.13 15.13
C ALA A 169 -7.11 -9.84 14.20
N SER A 170 -7.45 -10.76 13.31
CA SER A 170 -8.61 -10.64 12.43
C SER A 170 -9.92 -10.48 13.23
N ASP A 171 -10.10 -11.24 14.31
CA ASP A 171 -11.30 -11.12 15.16
C ASP A 171 -11.36 -9.76 15.87
N ARG A 172 -10.23 -9.23 16.39
CA ARG A 172 -10.19 -7.91 17.02
C ARG A 172 -10.51 -6.80 16.02
N LEU A 173 -9.86 -6.81 14.86
CA LEU A 173 -10.12 -5.81 13.82
C LEU A 173 -11.57 -5.87 13.34
N ARG A 174 -12.12 -7.06 13.08
CA ARG A 174 -13.54 -7.20 12.72
C ARG A 174 -14.47 -6.64 13.79
N HIS A 175 -14.13 -6.80 15.07
CA HIS A 175 -14.91 -6.22 16.15
C HIS A 175 -14.90 -4.69 16.09
N ILE A 176 -13.71 -4.07 15.89
CA ILE A 176 -13.56 -2.63 15.72
C ILE A 176 -14.37 -2.12 14.53
N PHE A 177 -14.23 -2.75 13.37
CA PHE A 177 -15.00 -2.37 12.18
C PHE A 177 -16.51 -2.59 12.35
N SER A 178 -16.93 -3.55 13.18
CA SER A 178 -18.36 -3.73 13.52
C SER A 178 -18.88 -2.60 14.42
N ILE A 179 -18.04 -2.07 15.33
CA ILE A 179 -18.38 -0.89 16.13
C ILE A 179 -18.55 0.31 15.20
N PHE A 180 -17.54 0.57 14.36
CA PHE A 180 -17.60 1.65 13.37
C PHE A 180 -18.83 1.54 12.47
N HIS A 181 -19.15 0.36 11.95
CA HIS A 181 -20.32 0.15 11.10
C HIS A 181 -21.62 0.55 11.81
N ARG A 182 -21.80 0.19 13.08
CA ARG A 182 -22.99 0.56 13.86
C ARG A 182 -23.04 2.07 14.11
N ALA A 183 -21.93 2.68 14.47
CA ALA A 183 -21.83 4.11 14.69
C ALA A 183 -22.14 4.90 13.41
N PHE A 184 -21.56 4.50 12.27
CA PHE A 184 -21.83 5.11 10.98
C PHE A 184 -23.30 4.97 10.59
N THR A 185 -23.90 3.81 10.80
CA THR A 185 -25.34 3.60 10.48
C THR A 185 -26.23 4.52 11.31
N ALA A 186 -25.93 4.70 12.59
CA ALA A 186 -26.65 5.62 13.45
C ALA A 186 -26.46 7.07 12.98
N TRP A 187 -25.24 7.48 12.68
CA TRP A 187 -24.91 8.81 12.18
C TRP A 187 -25.62 9.11 10.83
N ASP A 188 -25.57 8.18 9.85
CA ASP A 188 -26.24 8.32 8.53
C ASP A 188 -27.78 8.39 8.66
N ASP A 189 -28.35 7.83 9.75
CA ASP A 189 -29.78 7.93 10.11
C ASP A 189 -30.11 9.18 10.98
N GLY A 190 -29.13 10.02 11.29
CA GLY A 190 -29.31 11.19 12.17
C GLY A 190 -29.53 10.83 13.64
N ILE A 191 -29.13 9.64 14.07
CA ILE A 191 -29.20 9.14 15.45
C ILE A 191 -27.84 9.34 16.11
N ASP A 192 -27.81 9.55 17.44
CA ASP A 192 -26.56 9.66 18.19
C ASP A 192 -25.71 8.38 18.03
N ALA A 193 -24.55 8.51 17.41
CA ALA A 193 -23.62 7.42 17.14
C ALA A 193 -22.81 7.00 18.39
N GLY A 194 -22.95 7.70 19.51
CA GLY A 194 -22.19 7.52 20.74
C GLY A 194 -21.01 8.49 20.86
N ILE A 195 -20.45 8.60 22.07
CA ILE A 195 -19.45 9.62 22.39
C ILE A 195 -18.15 9.42 21.59
N GLU A 196 -17.73 8.18 21.41
CA GLU A 196 -16.44 7.83 20.82
C GLU A 196 -16.37 8.10 19.31
N LEU A 197 -17.48 7.92 18.59
CA LEU A 197 -17.57 8.06 17.14
C LEU A 197 -18.70 9.04 16.76
N ARG A 198 -18.76 10.19 17.45
CA ARG A 198 -19.83 11.18 17.25
C ARG A 198 -19.69 11.96 15.96
N ASP A 199 -18.46 12.32 15.59
CA ASP A 199 -18.14 13.05 14.36
C ASP A 199 -17.58 12.08 13.31
N LEU A 200 -18.36 11.87 12.26
CA LEU A 200 -18.02 11.02 11.11
C LEU A 200 -18.13 11.79 9.79
N ASP A 201 -18.16 13.13 9.83
CA ASP A 201 -18.27 13.97 8.65
C ASP A 201 -17.05 13.83 7.72
N ASP A 202 -15.88 13.63 8.30
CA ASP A 202 -14.59 13.50 7.62
C ASP A 202 -14.28 12.08 7.09
N VAL A 203 -15.18 11.11 7.28
CA VAL A 203 -15.09 9.77 6.66
C VAL A 203 -15.11 9.92 5.12
N SER A 204 -14.22 9.20 4.42
CA SER A 204 -14.14 9.30 2.97
C SER A 204 -15.42 8.86 2.25
N GLU A 205 -15.72 9.49 1.10
CA GLU A 205 -16.87 9.10 0.28
C GLU A 205 -16.78 7.64 -0.20
N LEU A 206 -15.57 7.10 -0.40
CA LEU A 206 -15.37 5.68 -0.69
C LEU A 206 -15.99 4.78 0.40
N VAL A 207 -15.72 5.08 1.66
CA VAL A 207 -16.23 4.31 2.79
C VAL A 207 -17.71 4.55 2.97
N LYS A 208 -18.19 5.80 2.88
CA LYS A 208 -19.63 6.15 2.94
C LYS A 208 -20.44 5.41 1.90
N ASP A 209 -19.96 5.39 0.65
CA ASP A 209 -20.67 4.73 -0.46
C ASP A 209 -20.71 3.21 -0.29
N ARG A 210 -19.60 2.61 0.16
CA ARG A 210 -19.56 1.17 0.50
C ARG A 210 -20.51 0.84 1.66
N MET A 211 -20.54 1.66 2.72
CA MET A 211 -21.45 1.45 3.85
C MET A 211 -22.91 1.46 3.41
N ARG A 212 -23.29 2.46 2.59
CA ARG A 212 -24.63 2.54 2.02
C ARG A 212 -24.95 1.37 1.08
N THR A 213 -23.97 0.92 0.30
CA THR A 213 -24.10 -0.27 -0.55
C THR A 213 -24.31 -1.54 0.28
N PHE A 214 -23.51 -1.74 1.32
CA PHE A 214 -23.64 -2.91 2.20
C PHE A 214 -24.96 -2.90 2.96
N ARG A 215 -25.48 -1.73 3.30
CA ARG A 215 -26.81 -1.56 3.90
C ARG A 215 -27.93 -1.96 2.92
N LYS A 216 -27.86 -1.52 1.63
CA LYS A 216 -28.80 -1.93 0.58
C LYS A 216 -28.79 -3.44 0.35
N LEU A 217 -27.64 -4.09 0.49
CA LEU A 217 -27.48 -5.54 0.41
C LEU A 217 -27.93 -6.28 1.69
N GLU A 218 -28.43 -5.56 2.69
CA GLU A 218 -28.83 -6.12 3.99
C GLU A 218 -27.75 -7.03 4.61
N LEU A 219 -26.48 -6.58 4.56
CA LEU A 219 -25.38 -7.31 5.16
C LEU A 219 -25.43 -7.21 6.69
N SER A 220 -25.06 -8.30 7.36
CA SER A 220 -24.80 -8.26 8.80
C SER A 220 -23.61 -7.34 9.11
N SER A 221 -23.56 -6.77 10.32
CA SER A 221 -22.43 -5.94 10.74
C SER A 221 -21.09 -6.68 10.66
N GLY A 222 -21.08 -8.00 10.89
CA GLY A 222 -19.89 -8.83 10.73
C GLY A 222 -19.43 -9.00 9.27
N ALA A 223 -20.38 -9.14 8.34
CA ALA A 223 -20.08 -9.22 6.91
C ALA A 223 -19.56 -7.88 6.37
N SER A 224 -20.21 -6.77 6.76
CA SER A 224 -19.76 -5.42 6.43
C SER A 224 -18.37 -5.14 7.00
N ALA A 225 -18.12 -5.50 8.25
CA ALA A 225 -16.82 -5.37 8.87
C ALA A 225 -15.72 -6.14 8.13
N ALA A 226 -15.97 -7.39 7.71
CA ALA A 226 -15.02 -8.17 6.93
C ALA A 226 -14.74 -7.53 5.56
N GLY A 227 -15.77 -6.99 4.90
CA GLY A 227 -15.63 -6.28 3.63
C GLY A 227 -14.81 -5.01 3.74
N HIS A 228 -15.04 -4.19 4.78
CA HIS A 228 -14.22 -2.99 5.02
C HIS A 228 -12.79 -3.33 5.41
N LEU A 229 -12.61 -4.29 6.34
CA LEU A 229 -11.29 -4.72 6.78
C LEU A 229 -10.44 -5.25 5.61
N SER A 230 -11.03 -5.96 4.67
CA SER A 230 -10.29 -6.48 3.51
C SER A 230 -9.79 -5.39 2.58
N LEU A 231 -10.56 -4.33 2.33
CA LEU A 231 -10.13 -3.16 1.57
C LEU A 231 -9.06 -2.36 2.33
N TYR A 232 -9.29 -2.12 3.60
CA TYR A 232 -8.38 -1.42 4.49
C TYR A 232 -7.01 -2.10 4.56
N TYR A 233 -6.99 -3.43 4.74
CA TYR A 233 -5.77 -4.24 4.69
C TYR A 233 -5.04 -4.08 3.35
N ASP A 234 -5.76 -4.22 2.23
CA ASP A 234 -5.16 -4.20 0.90
C ASP A 234 -4.48 -2.85 0.60
N LEU A 235 -5.13 -1.73 0.94
CA LEU A 235 -4.59 -0.39 0.71
C LEU A 235 -3.39 -0.06 1.61
N ILE A 236 -3.47 -0.37 2.90
CA ILE A 236 -2.41 -0.01 3.85
C ILE A 236 -1.17 -0.88 3.65
N GLU A 237 -1.34 -2.20 3.59
CA GLU A 237 -0.21 -3.11 3.52
C GLU A 237 0.58 -2.97 2.22
N HIS A 238 -0.11 -2.77 1.10
CA HIS A 238 0.58 -2.55 -0.17
C HIS A 238 1.33 -1.21 -0.18
N THR A 239 0.66 -0.12 0.22
CA THR A 239 1.27 1.22 0.28
C THR A 239 2.49 1.22 1.19
N THR A 240 2.38 0.63 2.38
CA THR A 240 3.48 0.54 3.35
C THR A 240 4.70 -0.20 2.78
N LYS A 241 4.49 -1.39 2.23
CA LYS A 241 5.58 -2.23 1.73
C LYS A 241 6.32 -1.57 0.57
N ILE A 242 5.60 -1.05 -0.42
CA ILE A 242 6.25 -0.42 -1.58
C ILE A 242 6.94 0.89 -1.16
N THR A 243 6.35 1.69 -0.28
CA THR A 243 7.01 2.88 0.28
C THR A 243 8.30 2.51 1.02
N PHE A 244 8.26 1.50 1.89
CA PHE A 244 9.44 1.02 2.63
C PHE A 244 10.56 0.59 1.68
N TRP A 245 10.26 -0.22 0.67
CA TRP A 245 11.26 -0.69 -0.29
C TRP A 245 11.83 0.45 -1.14
N THR A 246 10.99 1.39 -1.59
CA THR A 246 11.44 2.56 -2.36
C THR A 246 12.42 3.40 -1.53
N ILE A 247 12.09 3.69 -0.27
CA ILE A 247 12.96 4.42 0.65
C ILE A 247 14.25 3.65 0.90
N THR A 248 14.16 2.36 1.17
CA THR A 248 15.33 1.52 1.45
C THR A 248 16.33 1.54 0.28
N HIS A 249 15.86 1.41 -0.96
CA HIS A 249 16.72 1.48 -2.13
C HIS A 249 17.30 2.87 -2.38
N LEU A 250 16.51 3.92 -2.20
CA LEU A 250 17.00 5.29 -2.36
C LEU A 250 18.10 5.63 -1.36
N PHE A 251 17.91 5.27 -0.09
CA PHE A 251 18.92 5.55 0.94
C PHE A 251 20.10 4.56 0.93
N ALA A 252 19.96 3.42 0.28
CA ALA A 252 21.08 2.50 0.05
C ALA A 252 22.03 2.97 -1.06
N GLU A 253 21.58 3.86 -1.97
CA GLU A 253 22.35 4.37 -3.11
C GLU A 253 22.39 5.91 -3.06
N PRO A 254 23.39 6.51 -2.38
CA PRO A 254 23.46 7.97 -2.18
C PRO A 254 23.45 8.78 -3.47
N SER A 255 24.09 8.28 -4.54
CA SER A 255 24.14 8.99 -5.82
C SER A 255 22.76 9.08 -6.49
N LEU A 256 21.95 8.03 -6.37
CA LEU A 256 20.57 8.01 -6.85
C LEU A 256 19.68 8.91 -5.99
N LEU A 257 19.85 8.85 -4.67
CA LEU A 257 19.12 9.70 -3.74
C LEU A 257 19.33 11.19 -4.05
N ASP A 258 20.57 11.60 -4.30
CA ASP A 258 20.90 13.00 -4.64
C ASP A 258 20.26 13.45 -5.95
N GLN A 259 20.24 12.56 -6.96
CA GLN A 259 19.56 12.83 -8.23
C GLN A 259 18.05 13.01 -8.05
N VAL A 260 17.42 12.11 -7.29
CA VAL A 260 15.98 12.19 -6.97
C VAL A 260 15.66 13.44 -6.17
N ARG A 261 16.45 13.75 -5.13
CA ARG A 261 16.31 14.98 -4.34
C ARG A 261 16.37 16.24 -5.22
N LYS A 262 17.33 16.28 -6.14
CA LYS A 262 17.46 17.38 -7.09
C LYS A 262 16.26 17.49 -8.03
N GLU A 263 15.74 16.37 -8.49
CA GLU A 263 14.58 16.33 -9.40
C GLU A 263 13.32 16.87 -8.73
N ILE A 264 13.03 16.43 -7.48
CA ILE A 264 11.80 16.79 -6.77
C ILE A 264 11.84 18.17 -6.12
N THR A 265 13.01 18.79 -5.95
CA THR A 265 13.22 20.04 -5.16
C THR A 265 12.31 21.20 -5.56
N SER A 266 11.91 21.28 -6.85
CA SER A 266 11.03 22.36 -7.33
C SER A 266 9.56 22.17 -6.92
N TYR A 267 9.17 20.98 -6.51
CA TYR A 267 7.78 20.60 -6.22
C TYR A 267 7.58 20.07 -4.80
N VAL A 268 8.68 19.77 -4.12
CA VAL A 268 8.69 19.25 -2.75
C VAL A 268 9.67 20.10 -1.95
N VAL A 269 9.15 21.04 -1.18
CA VAL A 269 9.93 22.03 -0.46
C VAL A 269 9.77 21.79 1.04
N ALA A 270 10.88 21.50 1.71
CA ALA A 270 10.98 21.49 3.15
C ALA A 270 11.64 22.80 3.60
N SER A 271 11.02 23.52 4.52
CA SER A 271 11.55 24.80 5.04
C SER A 271 11.25 24.94 6.53
N ARG A 272 12.20 25.44 7.28
CA ARG A 272 11.96 25.79 8.68
C ARG A 272 11.60 27.29 8.76
N PRO A 273 10.42 27.62 9.29
CA PRO A 273 10.05 29.01 9.49
C PRO A 273 11.01 29.68 10.48
N SER A 274 11.40 30.92 10.21
CA SER A 274 12.25 31.67 11.12
C SER A 274 11.45 32.14 12.36
N ARG A 275 12.14 32.38 13.47
CA ARG A 275 11.51 32.93 14.68
C ARG A 275 10.88 34.31 14.43
N GLU A 276 11.41 35.08 13.46
CA GLU A 276 10.86 36.37 13.05
C GLU A 276 9.53 36.21 12.31
N GLU A 277 9.39 35.17 11.49
CA GLU A 277 8.15 34.86 10.78
C GLU A 277 7.05 34.31 11.71
N THR A 278 7.43 33.52 12.69
CA THR A 278 6.45 32.87 13.60
C THR A 278 6.10 33.73 14.80
N GLY A 279 7.01 34.64 15.20
CA GLY A 279 6.89 35.44 16.43
C GLY A 279 7.04 34.63 17.74
N PHE A 280 7.41 33.34 17.63
CA PHE A 280 7.64 32.46 18.80
C PHE A 280 9.12 32.47 19.21
N PRO A 281 9.43 32.31 20.52
CA PRO A 281 10.80 32.28 21.03
C PRO A 281 11.51 30.94 20.79
N PHE A 282 10.81 29.91 20.30
CA PHE A 282 11.30 28.58 19.99
C PHE A 282 11.21 28.27 18.48
N ASP A 283 12.02 27.32 18.03
CA ASP A 283 12.02 26.88 16.64
C ASP A 283 10.79 25.97 16.39
N GLU A 284 10.01 26.31 15.37
CA GLU A 284 8.93 25.43 14.92
C GLU A 284 9.47 24.24 14.12
N PRO A 285 8.74 23.12 14.06
CA PRO A 285 9.05 22.03 13.16
C PRO A 285 9.12 22.51 11.70
N PRO A 286 9.92 21.83 10.85
CA PRO A 286 9.94 22.16 9.43
C PRO A 286 8.54 21.99 8.82
N ARG A 287 8.21 22.87 7.88
CA ARG A 287 7.00 22.77 7.06
C ARG A 287 7.31 22.08 5.75
N LEU A 288 6.45 21.19 5.33
CA LEU A 288 6.52 20.51 4.04
C LEU A 288 5.46 21.12 3.11
N SER A 289 5.90 21.53 1.92
CA SER A 289 5.01 21.87 0.80
C SER A 289 5.26 20.88 -0.33
N LEU A 290 4.20 20.23 -0.82
CA LEU A 290 4.30 19.16 -1.80
C LEU A 290 3.19 19.32 -2.85
N ASP A 291 3.59 19.38 -4.14
CA ASP A 291 2.70 19.36 -5.30
C ASP A 291 2.82 17.99 -5.99
N ILE A 292 1.98 17.03 -5.57
CA ILE A 292 2.07 15.66 -6.08
C ILE A 292 1.78 15.57 -7.58
N GLU A 293 0.88 16.36 -8.12
CA GLU A 293 0.56 16.33 -9.55
C GLU A 293 1.75 16.80 -10.42
N LYS A 294 2.52 17.76 -9.92
CA LYS A 294 3.78 18.15 -10.57
C LYS A 294 4.87 17.10 -10.41
N VAL A 295 4.97 16.46 -9.25
CA VAL A 295 5.89 15.34 -9.05
C VAL A 295 5.61 14.22 -10.05
N LEU A 296 4.35 13.81 -10.20
CA LEU A 296 3.93 12.77 -11.13
C LEU A 296 4.24 13.06 -12.59
N THR A 297 4.14 14.33 -12.99
CA THR A 297 4.29 14.75 -14.40
C THR A 297 5.69 15.21 -14.76
N SER A 298 6.48 15.66 -13.77
CA SER A 298 7.75 16.35 -14.01
C SER A 298 8.97 15.69 -13.37
N CYS A 299 8.80 14.60 -12.60
CA CYS A 299 9.87 13.87 -11.93
C CYS A 299 9.96 12.41 -12.44
N PRO A 300 10.42 12.20 -13.69
CA PRO A 300 10.44 10.87 -14.30
C PRO A 300 11.40 9.90 -13.60
N LEU A 301 12.55 10.33 -13.08
CA LEU A 301 13.47 9.46 -12.36
C LEU A 301 12.86 8.97 -11.05
N PHE A 302 12.23 9.85 -10.29
CA PHE A 302 11.56 9.48 -9.05
C PHE A 302 10.44 8.48 -9.30
N LYS A 303 9.65 8.69 -10.36
CA LYS A 303 8.60 7.77 -10.78
C LYS A 303 9.16 6.42 -11.27
N ALA A 304 10.30 6.44 -11.96
CA ALA A 304 11.02 5.24 -12.38
C ALA A 304 11.52 4.42 -11.18
N CYS A 305 11.95 5.06 -10.10
CA CYS A 305 12.30 4.38 -8.84
C CYS A 305 11.09 3.62 -8.25
N TYR A 306 9.91 4.20 -8.27
CA TYR A 306 8.68 3.51 -7.87
C TYR A 306 8.42 2.28 -8.76
N TYR A 307 8.49 2.39 -10.08
CA TYR A 307 8.25 1.26 -10.97
C TYR A 307 9.26 0.13 -10.77
N GLU A 308 10.54 0.46 -10.57
CA GLU A 308 11.56 -0.55 -10.28
C GLU A 308 11.34 -1.22 -8.93
N THR A 309 10.87 -0.47 -7.94
CA THR A 309 10.48 -1.04 -6.65
C THR A 309 9.31 -2.02 -6.81
N VAL A 310 8.30 -1.66 -7.57
CA VAL A 310 7.15 -2.55 -7.86
C VAL A 310 7.62 -3.81 -8.60
N ARG A 311 8.53 -3.68 -9.57
CA ARG A 311 9.08 -4.83 -10.30
C ARG A 311 9.77 -5.83 -9.35
N LEU A 312 10.62 -5.33 -8.46
CA LEU A 312 11.44 -6.19 -7.58
C LEU A 312 10.66 -6.73 -6.36
N HIS A 313 9.74 -5.95 -5.83
CA HIS A 313 9.15 -6.24 -4.52
C HIS A 313 7.67 -6.60 -4.56
N SER A 314 7.05 -6.62 -5.74
CA SER A 314 5.68 -7.10 -5.88
C SER A 314 5.65 -8.63 -5.82
N ALA A 315 4.93 -9.17 -4.86
CA ALA A 315 4.67 -10.61 -4.71
C ALA A 315 3.41 -11.05 -5.48
N GLY A 316 3.07 -10.30 -6.53
CA GLY A 316 1.78 -10.38 -7.17
C GLY A 316 1.53 -11.67 -7.92
N ILE A 317 0.34 -12.22 -7.71
CA ILE A 317 -0.22 -13.33 -8.46
C ILE A 317 -1.60 -12.90 -8.96
N SER A 318 -1.85 -13.00 -10.25
CA SER A 318 -3.21 -12.82 -10.78
C SER A 318 -3.89 -14.15 -11.04
N PHE A 319 -5.17 -14.19 -10.71
CA PHE A 319 -6.05 -15.32 -10.95
C PHE A 319 -7.14 -14.88 -11.94
N LYS A 320 -7.33 -15.66 -12.98
CA LYS A 320 -8.39 -15.44 -13.97
C LYS A 320 -9.15 -16.71 -14.20
N LYS A 321 -10.49 -16.64 -14.22
CA LYS A 321 -11.34 -17.78 -14.60
C LYS A 321 -11.75 -17.63 -16.06
N LEU A 322 -11.66 -18.71 -16.83
CA LEU A 322 -12.05 -18.67 -18.23
C LEU A 322 -13.56 -18.80 -18.41
N ALA A 323 -14.13 -17.80 -19.07
CA ALA A 323 -15.54 -17.80 -19.48
C ALA A 323 -15.76 -18.56 -20.81
N SER A 324 -14.68 -18.78 -21.59
CA SER A 324 -14.65 -19.55 -22.82
C SER A 324 -13.29 -20.24 -22.99
N ASP A 325 -13.20 -21.20 -23.90
CA ASP A 325 -11.92 -21.84 -24.24
C ASP A 325 -10.89 -20.79 -24.71
N LEU A 326 -9.64 -20.97 -24.31
CA LEU A 326 -8.53 -20.10 -24.67
C LEU A 326 -7.40 -20.94 -25.28
N ILE A 327 -6.84 -20.46 -26.39
CA ILE A 327 -5.64 -21.02 -27.01
C ILE A 327 -4.49 -20.06 -26.80
N LEU A 328 -3.43 -20.51 -26.16
CA LEU A 328 -2.17 -19.77 -25.98
C LEU A 328 -1.11 -20.45 -26.83
N SER A 329 -0.46 -19.68 -27.72
CA SER A 329 0.66 -20.16 -28.51
C SER A 329 1.91 -19.39 -28.17
N GLU A 330 3.01 -20.09 -27.98
CA GLU A 330 4.34 -19.48 -27.84
C GLU A 330 4.71 -18.79 -29.18
N SER A 331 5.38 -17.65 -29.10
CA SER A 331 6.03 -17.06 -30.27
C SER A 331 7.29 -17.84 -30.64
N ALA A 332 7.78 -17.68 -31.87
CA ALA A 332 9.05 -18.29 -32.26
C ALA A 332 10.22 -17.80 -31.40
N GLU A 333 10.19 -16.55 -30.94
CA GLU A 333 11.20 -15.99 -30.06
C GLU A 333 11.15 -16.63 -28.67
N GLU A 334 9.95 -16.79 -28.07
CA GLU A 334 9.78 -17.45 -26.77
C GLU A 334 10.23 -18.90 -26.82
N ALA A 335 9.90 -19.62 -27.89
CA ALA A 335 10.32 -21.01 -28.07
C ALA A 335 11.84 -21.13 -28.27
N ALA A 336 12.50 -20.18 -28.95
CA ALA A 336 13.94 -20.16 -29.17
C ALA A 336 14.72 -20.07 -27.81
N TYR A 337 14.23 -19.35 -26.83
CA TYR A 337 14.85 -19.33 -25.50
C TYR A 337 14.85 -20.70 -24.82
N GLY A 338 13.82 -21.50 -25.02
CA GLY A 338 13.70 -22.86 -24.48
C GLY A 338 14.39 -23.93 -25.36
N LEU A 339 15.02 -23.56 -26.47
CA LEU A 339 15.57 -24.49 -27.48
C LEU A 339 14.53 -25.52 -27.99
N THR A 340 13.28 -25.12 -28.09
CA THR A 340 12.14 -25.96 -28.45
C THR A 340 11.38 -25.37 -29.64
N GLU A 341 10.52 -26.18 -30.25
CA GLU A 341 9.54 -25.64 -31.21
C GLU A 341 8.39 -24.94 -30.43
N PRO A 342 7.75 -23.90 -31.07
CA PRO A 342 6.62 -23.21 -30.46
C PRO A 342 5.51 -24.18 -30.05
N ARG A 343 5.06 -24.09 -28.81
CA ARG A 343 4.00 -24.91 -28.25
C ARG A 343 2.68 -24.16 -28.23
N THR A 344 1.60 -24.92 -28.34
CA THR A 344 0.24 -24.41 -28.24
C THR A 344 -0.47 -25.10 -27.09
N TYR A 345 -1.03 -24.31 -26.19
CA TYR A 345 -1.77 -24.78 -25.00
C TYR A 345 -3.25 -24.44 -25.20
N LYS A 346 -4.10 -25.47 -25.07
CA LYS A 346 -5.54 -25.29 -25.05
C LYS A 346 -6.01 -25.38 -23.60
N ILE A 347 -6.65 -24.32 -23.11
CA ILE A 347 -7.18 -24.18 -21.76
C ILE A 347 -8.71 -24.10 -21.89
N ALA A 348 -9.43 -24.97 -21.18
CA ALA A 348 -10.86 -25.09 -21.35
C ALA A 348 -11.62 -24.02 -20.56
N LYS A 349 -12.85 -23.74 -21.01
CA LYS A 349 -13.81 -22.94 -20.25
C LYS A 349 -13.98 -23.49 -18.82
N GLY A 350 -13.94 -22.59 -17.83
CA GLY A 350 -14.10 -22.91 -16.42
C GLY A 350 -12.82 -23.26 -15.69
N GLU A 351 -11.69 -23.42 -16.42
CA GLU A 351 -10.38 -23.55 -15.80
C GLU A 351 -9.87 -22.22 -15.26
N ASP A 352 -9.02 -22.30 -14.25
CA ASP A 352 -8.39 -21.13 -13.61
C ASP A 352 -6.96 -20.96 -14.14
N ILE A 353 -6.61 -19.74 -14.51
CA ILE A 353 -5.25 -19.35 -14.90
C ILE A 353 -4.61 -18.60 -13.75
N ILE A 354 -3.44 -19.07 -13.32
CA ILE A 354 -2.59 -18.38 -12.33
C ILE A 354 -1.40 -17.77 -13.05
N VAL A 355 -1.21 -16.46 -12.89
CA VAL A 355 -0.09 -15.73 -13.47
C VAL A 355 0.80 -15.20 -12.35
N PRO A 356 1.99 -15.80 -12.13
CA PRO A 356 2.97 -15.31 -11.16
C PRO A 356 3.77 -14.17 -11.78
N HIS A 357 3.43 -12.92 -11.47
CA HIS A 357 4.10 -11.73 -12.03
C HIS A 357 5.59 -11.68 -11.66
N GLY A 358 5.94 -12.08 -10.45
CA GLY A 358 7.32 -12.15 -9.99
C GLY A 358 8.21 -13.02 -10.88
N ALA A 359 7.70 -14.15 -11.40
CA ALA A 359 8.46 -15.00 -12.32
C ALA A 359 8.84 -14.28 -13.61
N TYR A 360 7.99 -13.35 -14.09
CA TYR A 360 8.31 -12.52 -15.25
C TYR A 360 9.26 -11.38 -14.87
N HIS A 361 9.04 -10.73 -13.75
CA HIS A 361 9.81 -9.57 -13.31
C HIS A 361 11.26 -9.91 -12.96
N HIS A 362 11.55 -11.15 -12.58
CA HIS A 362 12.88 -11.66 -12.23
C HIS A 362 13.52 -12.51 -13.34
N ASP A 363 12.96 -12.50 -14.53
CA ASP A 363 13.44 -13.30 -15.65
C ASP A 363 14.46 -12.48 -16.49
N ASP A 364 15.67 -12.99 -16.64
CA ASP A 364 16.78 -12.35 -17.36
C ASP A 364 16.53 -12.21 -18.87
N ARG A 365 15.57 -12.96 -19.42
CA ARG A 365 15.11 -12.84 -20.80
C ARG A 365 14.39 -11.51 -21.07
N TYR A 366 13.75 -10.94 -20.05
CA TYR A 366 12.98 -9.70 -20.15
C TYR A 366 13.67 -8.51 -19.48
N PHE A 367 14.43 -8.78 -18.41
CA PHE A 367 15.10 -7.75 -17.62
C PHE A 367 16.58 -8.11 -17.46
N SER A 368 17.48 -7.37 -18.07
CA SER A 368 18.92 -7.55 -17.86
C SER A 368 19.28 -7.33 -16.39
N ASN A 369 20.08 -8.25 -15.79
CA ASN A 369 20.43 -8.23 -14.37
C ASN A 369 19.17 -8.05 -13.47
N PRO A 370 18.22 -8.97 -13.51
CA PRO A 370 16.88 -8.77 -12.93
C PRO A 370 16.87 -8.55 -11.42
N GLU A 371 17.92 -9.00 -10.70
CA GLU A 371 18.06 -8.81 -9.26
C GLU A 371 18.63 -7.44 -8.88
N GLN A 372 19.17 -6.69 -9.85
CA GLN A 372 19.72 -5.37 -9.60
C GLN A 372 18.62 -4.31 -9.64
N TYR A 373 18.61 -3.42 -8.64
CA TYR A 373 17.76 -2.24 -8.65
C TYR A 373 18.31 -1.21 -9.64
N ASP A 374 17.60 -1.02 -10.75
CA ASP A 374 17.99 -0.10 -11.82
C ASP A 374 16.77 0.64 -12.38
N PRO A 375 16.43 1.81 -11.82
CA PRO A 375 15.31 2.62 -12.28
C PRO A 375 15.42 3.08 -13.73
N LEU A 376 16.65 3.17 -14.29
CA LEU A 376 16.88 3.72 -15.62
C LEU A 376 16.20 2.89 -16.71
N ARG A 377 15.92 1.61 -16.44
CA ARG A 377 15.16 0.74 -17.37
C ARG A 377 13.73 1.21 -17.63
N PHE A 378 13.19 2.07 -16.75
CA PHE A 378 11.87 2.68 -16.91
C PHE A 378 11.92 4.10 -17.49
N LEU A 379 13.11 4.64 -17.79
CA LEU A 379 13.23 5.96 -18.40
C LEU A 379 13.27 5.84 -19.92
N VAL A 380 12.34 6.52 -20.56
CA VAL A 380 12.25 6.61 -22.03
C VAL A 380 12.38 8.08 -22.42
N THR A 381 13.25 8.32 -23.40
CA THR A 381 13.39 9.65 -24.00
C THR A 381 12.45 9.78 -25.18
N ASP A 382 11.58 10.78 -25.15
CA ASP A 382 10.72 11.09 -26.28
C ASP A 382 11.60 11.56 -27.48
N PRO A 383 11.53 10.89 -28.61
CA PRO A 383 12.43 11.18 -29.74
C PRO A 383 12.17 12.53 -30.41
N VAL A 384 11.00 13.13 -30.19
CA VAL A 384 10.61 14.43 -30.78
C VAL A 384 10.98 15.60 -29.86
N THR A 385 10.67 15.45 -28.59
CA THR A 385 10.85 16.54 -27.60
C THR A 385 12.16 16.47 -26.84
N GLY A 386 12.86 15.31 -26.87
CA GLY A 386 14.04 15.06 -26.04
C GLY A 386 13.76 14.94 -24.54
N LYS A 387 12.50 15.03 -24.12
CA LYS A 387 12.12 14.93 -22.70
C LYS A 387 12.10 13.48 -22.24
N GLN A 388 12.58 13.26 -21.03
CA GLN A 388 12.45 11.97 -20.35
C GLN A 388 11.06 11.81 -19.75
N ARG A 389 10.53 10.59 -19.80
CA ARG A 389 9.33 10.17 -19.08
C ARG A 389 9.55 8.78 -18.48
N ALA A 390 8.87 8.49 -17.40
CA ALA A 390 8.81 7.14 -16.85
C ALA A 390 7.74 6.34 -17.60
N ASP A 391 8.08 5.11 -18.02
CA ASP A 391 7.21 4.24 -18.80
C ASP A 391 7.10 2.84 -18.16
N PRO A 392 5.95 2.48 -17.57
CA PRO A 392 5.73 1.17 -16.97
C PRO A 392 5.37 0.08 -17.99
N SER A 393 5.41 0.35 -19.30
CA SER A 393 4.91 -0.56 -20.34
C SER A 393 5.61 -1.93 -20.37
N ILE A 394 6.83 -2.01 -19.84
CA ILE A 394 7.58 -3.27 -19.68
C ILE A 394 7.17 -4.05 -18.43
N LEU A 395 6.51 -3.44 -17.46
CA LEU A 395 5.91 -4.19 -16.37
C LEU A 395 4.75 -5.02 -16.93
N ALA A 396 4.68 -6.28 -16.55
CA ALA A 396 3.46 -7.05 -16.76
C ALA A 396 2.31 -6.31 -16.04
N PRO A 397 1.06 -6.53 -16.47
CA PRO A 397 -0.05 -6.02 -15.68
C PRO A 397 0.18 -6.38 -14.23
N PHE A 398 0.09 -5.38 -13.35
CA PHE A 398 0.28 -5.59 -11.92
C PHE A 398 -0.68 -6.67 -11.43
N ALA A 399 -0.29 -7.42 -10.42
CA ALA A 399 -1.20 -8.31 -9.76
C ALA A 399 -2.45 -7.54 -9.32
N ASP A 400 -3.61 -8.16 -9.51
CA ASP A 400 -4.88 -7.45 -9.24
C ASP A 400 -5.08 -7.13 -7.74
N GLY A 401 -4.25 -7.68 -6.81
CA GLY A 401 -4.49 -7.55 -5.36
C GLY A 401 -5.86 -8.13 -4.96
N LEU A 402 -6.39 -7.70 -3.83
CA LEU A 402 -7.80 -8.00 -3.48
C LEU A 402 -8.77 -7.04 -4.19
N TYR A 403 -8.38 -5.78 -4.34
CA TYR A 403 -9.19 -4.69 -4.93
C TYR A 403 -8.45 -3.93 -6.02
N GLY A 404 -7.41 -4.50 -6.60
CA GLY A 404 -6.59 -3.82 -7.59
C GLY A 404 -5.64 -2.79 -7.00
N SER A 405 -5.33 -2.88 -5.70
CA SER A 405 -4.47 -1.93 -4.97
C SER A 405 -3.08 -1.76 -5.57
N THR A 406 -2.58 -2.80 -6.23
CA THR A 406 -1.26 -2.78 -6.85
C THR A 406 -1.21 -2.00 -8.16
N ASN A 407 -2.35 -1.62 -8.71
CA ASN A 407 -2.46 -0.99 -10.03
C ASN A 407 -3.54 0.09 -10.08
N ASN A 408 -3.74 0.84 -9.00
CA ASN A 408 -4.69 1.94 -9.01
C ASN A 408 -3.99 3.29 -8.84
N GLY A 409 -4.60 4.33 -9.42
CA GLY A 409 -4.06 5.68 -9.40
C GLY A 409 -3.92 6.27 -8.00
N PHE A 410 -4.79 5.89 -7.06
CA PHE A 410 -4.73 6.29 -5.66
C PHE A 410 -3.44 5.78 -4.98
N THR A 411 -3.16 4.48 -5.10
CA THR A 411 -2.01 3.84 -4.43
C THR A 411 -0.67 4.38 -4.96
N GLU A 412 -0.54 4.58 -6.28
CA GLU A 412 0.65 5.20 -6.87
C GLU A 412 0.89 6.59 -6.29
N ARG A 413 -0.14 7.45 -6.26
CA ARG A 413 -0.04 8.81 -5.71
C ARG A 413 0.30 8.81 -4.22
N ALA A 414 -0.33 7.93 -3.45
CA ALA A 414 -0.06 7.82 -2.01
C ALA A 414 1.40 7.40 -1.73
N ILE A 415 1.91 6.36 -2.40
CA ILE A 415 3.30 5.90 -2.25
C ILE A 415 4.28 7.01 -2.60
N LEU A 416 4.08 7.70 -3.72
CA LEU A 416 4.96 8.78 -4.15
C LEU A 416 4.87 9.99 -3.19
N THR A 417 3.70 10.29 -2.64
CA THR A 417 3.53 11.36 -1.63
C THR A 417 4.31 11.05 -0.36
N PHE A 418 4.17 9.85 0.21
CA PHE A 418 4.93 9.44 1.40
C PHE A 418 6.43 9.43 1.14
N THR A 419 6.86 8.84 0.02
CA THR A 419 8.27 8.77 -0.35
C THR A 419 8.88 10.16 -0.53
N ALA A 420 8.19 11.07 -1.25
CA ALA A 420 8.65 12.42 -1.49
C ALA A 420 8.81 13.22 -0.17
N GLY A 421 7.84 13.10 0.73
CA GLY A 421 7.90 13.76 2.05
C GLY A 421 9.10 13.28 2.88
N ILE A 422 9.34 11.95 2.92
CA ILE A 422 10.48 11.37 3.65
C ILE A 422 11.80 11.81 3.02
N VAL A 423 11.95 11.70 1.70
CA VAL A 423 13.17 12.06 0.98
C VAL A 423 13.52 13.56 1.14
N ALA A 424 12.51 14.42 1.23
CA ALA A 424 12.69 15.86 1.41
C ALA A 424 13.09 16.24 2.84
N LEU A 425 12.46 15.63 3.85
CA LEU A 425 12.58 16.04 5.25
C LEU A 425 13.61 15.27 6.07
N TRP A 426 13.90 14.03 5.68
CA TRP A 426 14.65 13.12 6.53
C TRP A 426 15.95 12.65 5.88
N ASP A 427 17.00 12.53 6.69
CA ASP A 427 18.15 11.67 6.42
C ASP A 427 18.01 10.38 7.20
N ILE A 428 18.26 9.25 6.51
CA ILE A 428 18.18 7.91 7.07
C ILE A 428 19.52 7.23 6.86
N GLU A 429 20.16 6.85 7.95
CA GLU A 429 21.49 6.25 7.96
C GLU A 429 21.47 4.90 8.65
N PRO A 430 22.37 3.97 8.31
CA PRO A 430 22.49 2.72 9.03
C PRO A 430 22.98 2.96 10.47
N THR A 431 22.51 2.15 11.42
CA THR A 431 23.07 2.17 12.80
C THR A 431 24.48 1.60 12.87
N ARG A 432 24.87 0.79 11.87
CA ARG A 432 26.19 0.17 11.74
C ARG A 432 26.62 0.10 10.28
N GLY A 433 27.89 0.37 9.99
CA GLY A 433 28.43 0.37 8.64
C GLY A 433 28.28 1.71 7.93
N GLU A 434 28.71 1.79 6.67
CA GLU A 434 28.69 3.02 5.86
C GLU A 434 27.45 3.12 4.97
N PHE A 435 26.84 1.98 4.60
CA PHE A 435 25.72 1.92 3.66
C PHE A 435 24.54 1.17 4.26
N LEU A 436 23.34 1.61 3.90
CA LEU A 436 22.11 0.93 4.26
C LEU A 436 22.03 -0.41 3.52
N SER A 437 21.89 -1.50 4.26
CA SER A 437 21.77 -2.85 3.67
C SER A 437 20.31 -3.16 3.39
N VAL A 438 19.97 -3.42 2.12
CA VAL A 438 18.64 -3.86 1.72
C VAL A 438 18.36 -5.25 2.32
N PRO A 439 17.30 -5.43 3.13
CA PRO A 439 16.99 -6.73 3.72
C PRO A 439 16.46 -7.72 2.67
N GLY A 440 16.51 -9.02 3.00
CA GLY A 440 15.91 -10.04 2.16
C GLY A 440 14.37 -10.02 2.21
N HIS A 441 13.75 -10.78 1.31
CA HIS A 441 12.30 -10.89 1.17
C HIS A 441 11.69 -12.00 2.05
N LYS A 442 10.54 -11.70 2.64
CA LYS A 442 9.64 -12.69 3.23
C LYS A 442 8.34 -12.69 2.42
N THR A 443 7.88 -13.87 2.04
CA THR A 443 6.63 -14.03 1.28
C THR A 443 5.46 -13.44 2.05
N SER A 444 4.68 -12.61 1.37
CA SER A 444 3.48 -11.97 1.85
C SER A 444 2.49 -11.77 0.70
N TRP A 445 1.34 -11.18 0.97
CA TRP A 445 0.35 -10.88 -0.06
C TRP A 445 0.63 -9.53 -0.72
N GLY A 446 0.47 -9.46 -2.04
CA GLY A 446 0.59 -8.22 -2.83
C GLY A 446 2.03 -7.73 -3.02
N ALA A 447 2.77 -7.50 -1.95
CA ALA A 447 4.18 -7.13 -1.96
C ALA A 447 4.95 -7.88 -0.88
N PHE A 448 6.26 -8.10 -1.08
CA PHE A 448 7.10 -8.77 -0.10
C PHE A 448 7.30 -7.92 1.17
N ARG A 449 7.38 -8.60 2.31
CA ARG A 449 7.86 -8.01 3.56
C ARG A 449 9.38 -8.16 3.69
N PRO A 450 10.05 -7.30 4.47
CA PRO A 450 11.43 -7.55 4.86
C PRO A 450 11.52 -8.77 5.80
N THR A 451 12.59 -9.56 5.66
CA THR A 451 12.85 -10.73 6.54
C THR A 451 13.12 -10.35 7.98
N LYS A 452 13.59 -9.13 8.21
CA LYS A 452 13.93 -8.56 9.52
C LYS A 452 13.72 -7.06 9.50
N GLU A 453 13.49 -6.48 10.67
CA GLU A 453 13.48 -5.04 10.84
C GLU A 453 14.83 -4.41 10.44
N LEU A 454 14.74 -3.24 9.85
CA LEU A 454 15.88 -2.41 9.49
C LEU A 454 16.01 -1.31 10.53
N ARG A 455 16.98 -1.48 11.45
CA ARG A 455 17.29 -0.46 12.46
C ARG A 455 18.11 0.65 11.82
N VAL A 456 17.60 1.88 11.89
CA VAL A 456 18.19 3.06 11.24
C VAL A 456 18.32 4.22 12.22
N LYS A 457 19.24 5.13 11.92
CA LYS A 457 19.32 6.47 12.50
C LYS A 457 18.56 7.42 11.60
N MET A 458 17.75 8.27 12.19
CA MET A 458 16.94 9.28 11.48
C MET A 458 17.23 10.67 12.03
N LYS A 459 17.35 11.63 11.12
CA LYS A 459 17.62 13.02 11.42
C LYS A 459 16.81 13.91 10.47
N LEU A 460 16.30 15.02 10.99
CA LEU A 460 15.72 16.07 10.14
C LEU A 460 16.80 16.79 9.34
N ARG A 461 16.57 17.01 8.05
CA ARG A 461 17.49 17.68 7.11
C ARG A 461 17.41 19.21 7.18
N VAL A 462 16.31 19.77 7.66
CA VAL A 462 15.98 21.19 7.59
C VAL A 462 15.98 21.82 8.96
#